data_c118f905dae18990d8a9c0c798eab71b
#
_entry.id   c118f905dae18990d8a9c0c798eab71b
#
_cell.length_a   1.000
_cell.length_b   1.000
_cell.length_c   1.000
_cell.angle_alpha   90.00
_cell.angle_beta   90.00
_cell.angle_gamma   90.00
#
_symmetry.space_group_name_H-M   'P 1'
#
loop_
_entity.id
_entity.type
_entity.pdbx_description
1 polymer ?
#
loop_
_entity_poly.entity_id
_entity_poly.type
_entity_poly.pdbx_seq_one_letter_code
_entity_poly.pdbx_strand_id
1 'polypeptide(L)'
;LPILDGFRFDLMALHDIETLKEIREELNKIDPSILIYGEGWNGGESPLPREEACFKCNIGKFDKLQIAAFSDDMRDGIKGHVAHLKEGGFVNGGKDFEESIKFGIVASTYHEGVDYNKLNYSDSPWANEPYQTVNYCSAHDNNTLHDKLKIVCENASEEEIIEMNKLSAAIFLTSQGIPFIHSGEEFLRTKTNEKGEFIENSYNSNDFVNKIDWTRKVKYMDLFKYYKGLIELRKEYPLFRLESNKEIREKISFIESELGIKKKG
;
A
#
# COMPACT_ATOMS: atom_id res chain seq x y z
N LEU A 1 -25.69 -6.81 15.58
CA LEU A 1 -25.16 -6.09 14.42
C LEU A 1 -23.86 -6.76 14.02
N PRO A 2 -23.61 -6.98 12.73
CA PRO A 2 -22.26 -7.39 12.32
C PRO A 2 -21.28 -6.34 12.82
N ILE A 3 -20.22 -6.79 13.48
CA ILE A 3 -19.15 -5.92 13.96
C ILE A 3 -18.40 -5.47 12.69
N LEU A 4 -18.48 -4.18 12.38
CA LEU A 4 -17.69 -3.57 11.32
C LEU A 4 -16.37 -3.11 11.93
N ASP A 5 -15.27 -3.61 11.40
CA ASP A 5 -13.91 -3.26 11.87
C ASP A 5 -13.41 -1.91 11.33
N GLY A 6 -14.06 -1.35 10.30
CA GLY A 6 -13.68 -0.06 9.74
C GLY A 6 -14.48 0.38 8.52
N PHE A 7 -14.16 1.60 8.06
CA PHE A 7 -14.73 2.23 6.87
C PHE A 7 -13.62 2.67 5.93
N ARG A 8 -13.76 2.32 4.66
CA ARG A 8 -12.89 2.79 3.59
C ARG A 8 -13.62 3.84 2.75
N PHE A 9 -13.02 5.00 2.59
CA PHE A 9 -13.53 6.09 1.76
C PHE A 9 -12.86 6.07 0.39
N ASP A 10 -13.66 5.80 -0.62
CA ASP A 10 -13.27 5.99 -2.02
C ASP A 10 -13.17 7.49 -2.28
N LEU A 11 -12.12 7.94 -2.99
CA LEU A 11 -11.89 9.36 -3.27
C LEU A 11 -12.09 10.24 -2.03
N MET A 12 -11.44 9.88 -0.91
CA MET A 12 -11.62 10.55 0.38
C MET A 12 -11.40 12.07 0.31
N ALA A 13 -10.57 12.55 -0.61
CA ALA A 13 -10.32 13.98 -0.79
C ALA A 13 -11.48 14.74 -1.45
N LEU A 14 -12.61 14.09 -1.75
CA LEU A 14 -13.88 14.77 -2.04
C LEU A 14 -14.60 15.25 -0.78
N HIS A 15 -14.19 14.77 0.38
CA HIS A 15 -14.70 15.21 1.69
C HIS A 15 -13.75 16.24 2.31
N ASP A 16 -14.33 17.14 3.11
CA ASP A 16 -13.55 18.07 3.90
C ASP A 16 -13.06 17.44 5.21
N ILE A 17 -12.04 18.06 5.80
CA ILE A 17 -11.37 17.58 7.01
C ILE A 17 -12.33 17.54 8.20
N GLU A 18 -13.22 18.53 8.34
CA GLU A 18 -14.11 18.63 9.49
C GLU A 18 -15.16 17.51 9.44
N THR A 19 -15.72 17.21 8.28
CA THR A 19 -16.63 16.06 8.09
C THR A 19 -15.98 14.75 8.55
N LEU A 20 -14.71 14.48 8.16
CA LEU A 20 -14.03 13.25 8.59
C LEU A 20 -13.72 13.25 10.09
N LYS A 21 -13.43 14.41 10.70
CA LYS A 21 -13.27 14.54 12.14
C LYS A 21 -14.57 14.21 12.89
N GLU A 22 -15.70 14.78 12.46
CA GLU A 22 -17.01 14.50 13.04
C GLU A 22 -17.36 13.02 12.95
N ILE A 23 -17.13 12.40 11.79
CA ILE A 23 -17.33 10.94 11.61
C ILE A 23 -16.46 10.16 12.61
N ARG A 24 -15.17 10.51 12.76
CA ARG A 24 -14.28 9.84 13.71
C ARG A 24 -14.76 10.01 15.16
N GLU A 25 -15.19 11.19 15.52
CA GLU A 25 -15.70 11.48 16.86
C GLU A 25 -16.98 10.68 17.18
N GLU A 26 -17.91 10.58 16.24
CA GLU A 26 -19.13 9.76 16.40
C GLU A 26 -18.80 8.28 16.50
N LEU A 27 -17.88 7.77 15.68
CA LEU A 27 -17.44 6.38 15.74
C LEU A 27 -16.71 6.06 17.04
N ASN A 28 -15.93 7.00 17.59
CA ASN A 28 -15.27 6.82 18.89
C ASN A 28 -16.25 6.61 20.06
N LYS A 29 -17.48 7.15 19.96
CA LYS A 29 -18.53 6.92 20.97
C LYS A 29 -19.10 5.49 20.92
N ILE A 30 -18.96 4.81 19.77
CA ILE A 30 -19.40 3.44 19.55
C ILE A 30 -18.26 2.47 19.87
N ASP A 31 -17.15 2.60 19.17
CA ASP A 31 -15.94 1.81 19.34
C ASP A 31 -14.73 2.56 18.76
N PRO A 32 -13.78 3.01 19.59
CA PRO A 32 -12.60 3.74 19.11
C PRO A 32 -11.63 2.88 18.28
N SER A 33 -11.80 1.55 18.27
CA SER A 33 -10.97 0.65 17.46
C SER A 33 -11.41 0.56 15.99
N ILE A 34 -12.57 1.10 15.62
CA ILE A 34 -13.07 1.16 14.25
C ILE A 34 -12.08 1.97 13.39
N LEU A 35 -11.55 1.34 12.34
CA LEU A 35 -10.62 1.99 11.44
C LEU A 35 -11.32 2.95 10.48
N ILE A 36 -10.70 4.11 10.21
CA ILE A 36 -11.08 5.00 9.10
C ILE A 36 -9.87 5.16 8.21
N TYR A 37 -10.03 4.88 6.92
CA TYR A 37 -8.98 5.11 5.94
C TYR A 37 -9.58 5.33 4.56
N GLY A 38 -8.79 5.90 3.66
CA GLY A 38 -9.28 6.17 2.31
C GLY A 38 -8.22 6.64 1.34
N GLU A 39 -8.68 7.02 0.17
CA GLU A 39 -7.85 7.53 -0.90
C GLU A 39 -7.61 9.02 -0.72
N GLY A 40 -6.36 9.39 -0.43
CA GLY A 40 -5.95 10.78 -0.25
C GLY A 40 -5.85 11.59 -1.55
N TRP A 41 -6.75 11.32 -2.51
CA TRP A 41 -6.94 12.01 -3.79
C TRP A 41 -8.42 12.11 -4.14
N ASN A 42 -8.77 12.95 -5.15
CA ASN A 42 -10.16 13.24 -5.53
C ASN A 42 -10.57 12.69 -6.90
N GLY A 43 -9.68 12.04 -7.62
CA GLY A 43 -9.96 11.46 -8.94
C GLY A 43 -10.26 12.47 -10.06
N GLY A 44 -10.20 13.78 -9.79
CA GLY A 44 -10.51 14.81 -10.78
C GLY A 44 -10.65 16.19 -10.15
N GLU A 45 -11.63 16.98 -10.61
CA GLU A 45 -11.92 18.30 -10.07
C GLU A 45 -12.86 18.24 -8.85
N SER A 46 -12.64 19.14 -7.90
CA SER A 46 -13.49 19.37 -6.75
C SER A 46 -13.61 20.87 -6.48
N PRO A 47 -14.80 21.38 -6.12
CA PRO A 47 -14.97 22.75 -5.70
C PRO A 47 -14.37 23.04 -4.31
N LEU A 48 -14.02 21.99 -3.56
CA LEU A 48 -13.47 22.13 -2.22
C LEU A 48 -12.02 22.60 -2.30
N PRO A 49 -11.63 23.65 -1.55
CA PRO A 49 -10.25 24.13 -1.46
C PRO A 49 -9.31 22.99 -1.06
N ARG A 50 -8.16 22.89 -1.72
CA ARG A 50 -7.21 21.79 -1.49
C ARG A 50 -6.77 21.68 -0.02
N GLU A 51 -6.61 22.80 0.67
CA GLU A 51 -6.22 22.86 2.07
C GLU A 51 -7.30 22.39 3.05
N GLU A 52 -8.56 22.37 2.62
CA GLU A 52 -9.71 21.89 3.42
C GLU A 52 -10.06 20.43 3.11
N ALA A 53 -9.62 19.92 1.97
CA ALA A 53 -9.92 18.58 1.50
C ALA A 53 -9.02 17.52 2.14
N CYS A 54 -9.51 16.28 2.26
CA CYS A 54 -8.79 15.14 2.83
C CYS A 54 -7.75 14.55 1.87
N PHE A 55 -6.94 15.39 1.22
CA PHE A 55 -5.77 14.94 0.48
C PHE A 55 -4.72 14.32 1.42
N LYS A 56 -3.91 13.37 0.92
CA LYS A 56 -2.87 12.74 1.74
C LYS A 56 -1.92 13.74 2.39
N CYS A 57 -1.59 14.85 1.71
CA CYS A 57 -0.75 15.92 2.28
C CYS A 57 -1.40 16.66 3.47
N ASN A 58 -2.69 16.49 3.69
CA ASN A 58 -3.43 17.07 4.80
C ASN A 58 -3.70 16.08 5.94
N ILE A 59 -3.30 14.81 5.81
CA ILE A 59 -3.56 13.77 6.81
C ILE A 59 -2.96 14.13 8.18
N GLY A 60 -1.82 14.80 8.22
CA GLY A 60 -1.24 15.32 9.46
C GLY A 60 -2.13 16.29 10.24
N LYS A 61 -3.16 16.90 9.60
CA LYS A 61 -4.14 17.76 10.26
C LYS A 61 -5.14 17.01 11.14
N PHE A 62 -5.22 15.69 11.01
CA PHE A 62 -5.98 14.80 11.87
C PHE A 62 -5.21 14.43 13.15
N ASP A 63 -4.63 15.42 13.82
CA ASP A 63 -3.79 15.21 15.00
C ASP A 63 -4.50 14.32 16.03
N LYS A 64 -3.83 13.26 16.49
CA LYS A 64 -4.33 12.25 17.43
C LYS A 64 -5.62 11.51 17.01
N LEU A 65 -6.08 11.70 15.78
CA LEU A 65 -7.20 10.96 15.23
C LEU A 65 -6.71 9.85 14.31
N GLN A 66 -7.30 8.65 14.46
CA GLN A 66 -7.04 7.54 13.58
C GLN A 66 -7.84 7.74 12.29
N ILE A 67 -7.28 8.45 11.33
CA ILE A 67 -7.75 8.61 9.96
C ILE A 67 -6.52 8.46 9.07
N ALA A 68 -6.54 7.47 8.17
CA ALA A 68 -5.38 7.08 7.38
C ALA A 68 -5.61 7.27 5.88
N ALA A 69 -4.54 7.49 5.13
CA ALA A 69 -4.56 7.49 3.67
C ALA A 69 -3.66 6.40 3.09
N PHE A 70 -4.02 5.93 1.89
CA PHE A 70 -3.20 5.03 1.10
C PHE A 70 -1.90 5.70 0.65
N SER A 71 -0.77 4.99 0.80
CA SER A 71 0.55 5.42 0.36
C SER A 71 0.81 4.98 -1.08
N ASP A 72 0.55 5.88 -2.04
CA ASP A 72 0.92 5.67 -3.45
C ASP A 72 2.44 5.67 -3.67
N ASP A 73 3.22 6.37 -2.83
CA ASP A 73 4.68 6.28 -2.82
C ASP A 73 5.14 4.83 -2.60
N MET A 74 4.56 4.11 -1.62
CA MET A 74 4.87 2.69 -1.36
C MET A 74 4.36 1.81 -2.50
N ARG A 75 3.10 1.98 -2.93
CA ARG A 75 2.48 1.18 -3.99
C ARG A 75 3.33 1.17 -5.26
N ASP A 76 3.65 2.36 -5.75
CA ASP A 76 4.38 2.51 -7.02
C ASP A 76 5.89 2.34 -6.83
N GLY A 77 6.40 2.63 -5.65
CA GLY A 77 7.75 2.27 -5.24
C GLY A 77 8.00 0.76 -5.36
N ILE A 78 7.04 -0.08 -4.96
CA ILE A 78 7.14 -1.53 -5.05
C ILE A 78 7.08 -2.01 -6.51
N LYS A 79 5.99 -1.70 -7.24
CA LYS A 79 5.65 -2.36 -8.52
C LYS A 79 5.81 -1.49 -9.77
N GLY A 80 6.15 -0.21 -9.60
CA GLY A 80 6.20 0.80 -10.65
C GLY A 80 4.89 1.55 -10.83
N HIS A 81 4.99 2.70 -11.46
CA HIS A 81 3.91 3.67 -11.64
C HIS A 81 2.66 3.06 -12.30
N VAL A 82 1.48 3.29 -11.70
CA VAL A 82 0.23 2.70 -12.21
C VAL A 82 -0.15 3.22 -13.59
N ALA A 83 0.09 4.50 -13.90
CA ALA A 83 -0.22 5.08 -15.20
C ALA A 83 0.83 4.74 -16.29
N HIS A 84 2.00 4.22 -15.92
CA HIS A 84 3.05 3.83 -16.84
C HIS A 84 3.18 2.30 -16.86
N LEU A 85 2.36 1.65 -17.68
CA LEU A 85 2.16 0.20 -17.63
C LEU A 85 3.44 -0.62 -17.67
N LYS A 86 4.44 -0.22 -18.48
CA LYS A 86 5.70 -0.96 -18.67
C LYS A 86 6.84 -0.52 -17.77
N GLU A 87 6.65 0.49 -16.93
CA GLU A 87 7.66 0.90 -15.96
C GLU A 87 7.59 0.04 -14.70
N GLY A 88 8.76 -0.50 -14.33
CA GLY A 88 8.92 -1.28 -13.10
C GLY A 88 9.17 -0.41 -11.88
N GLY A 89 8.97 -0.99 -10.71
CA GLY A 89 9.39 -0.46 -9.42
C GLY A 89 10.54 -1.27 -8.83
N PHE A 90 10.73 -1.16 -7.54
CA PHE A 90 11.85 -1.80 -6.82
C PHE A 90 11.92 -3.32 -7.03
N VAL A 91 10.78 -4.03 -7.06
CA VAL A 91 10.76 -5.50 -7.12
C VAL A 91 10.90 -6.07 -8.53
N ASN A 92 10.67 -5.27 -9.58
CA ASN A 92 10.56 -5.72 -10.95
C ASN A 92 11.39 -4.89 -11.95
N GLY A 93 12.56 -4.43 -11.49
CA GLY A 93 13.63 -3.87 -12.34
C GLY A 93 13.64 -2.36 -12.49
N GLY A 94 12.75 -1.64 -11.81
CA GLY A 94 12.81 -0.18 -11.70
C GLY A 94 14.03 0.27 -10.89
N LYS A 95 14.45 1.52 -11.10
CA LYS A 95 15.59 2.15 -10.42
C LYS A 95 15.13 3.35 -9.64
N ASP A 96 15.93 3.71 -8.64
CA ASP A 96 15.74 4.93 -7.84
C ASP A 96 14.43 4.95 -7.01
N PHE A 97 13.94 3.77 -6.59
CA PHE A 97 12.76 3.61 -5.75
C PHE A 97 13.08 3.32 -4.27
N GLU A 98 14.36 3.18 -3.92
CA GLU A 98 14.81 2.81 -2.58
C GLU A 98 14.29 3.77 -1.52
N GLU A 99 14.28 5.08 -1.81
CA GLU A 99 13.81 6.08 -0.85
C GLU A 99 12.28 6.03 -0.66
N SER A 100 11.51 5.75 -1.72
CA SER A 100 10.06 5.53 -1.60
C SER A 100 9.73 4.27 -0.79
N ILE A 101 10.55 3.22 -0.90
CA ILE A 101 10.43 2.03 -0.04
C ILE A 101 10.78 2.37 1.41
N LYS A 102 11.90 3.07 1.68
CA LYS A 102 12.25 3.53 3.04
C LYS A 102 11.13 4.38 3.65
N PHE A 103 10.57 5.30 2.86
CA PHE A 103 9.46 6.16 3.28
C PHE A 103 8.22 5.35 3.66
N GLY A 104 7.86 4.35 2.87
CA GLY A 104 6.78 3.43 3.22
C GLY A 104 7.08 2.58 4.47
N ILE A 105 8.34 2.10 4.64
CA ILE A 105 8.75 1.33 5.82
C ILE A 105 8.50 2.10 7.11
N VAL A 106 8.73 3.41 7.10
CA VAL A 106 8.48 4.30 8.26
C VAL A 106 7.07 4.90 8.27
N ALA A 107 6.12 4.31 7.52
CA ALA A 107 4.73 4.73 7.44
C ALA A 107 4.54 6.21 7.04
N SER A 108 5.31 6.68 6.07
CA SER A 108 5.25 8.05 5.54
C SER A 108 5.39 9.16 6.61
N THR A 109 5.95 8.80 7.77
CA THR A 109 6.29 9.71 8.85
C THR A 109 7.71 10.25 8.70
N TYR A 110 8.08 11.24 9.50
CA TYR A 110 9.45 11.77 9.48
C TYR A 110 10.47 10.74 9.98
N HIS A 111 11.57 10.59 9.23
CA HIS A 111 12.72 9.77 9.64
C HIS A 111 14.01 10.30 9.02
N GLU A 112 15.09 10.37 9.79
CA GLU A 112 16.40 10.93 9.40
C GLU A 112 17.07 10.17 8.24
N GLY A 113 16.75 8.89 8.09
CA GLY A 113 17.33 8.01 7.06
C GLY A 113 16.58 8.02 5.73
N VAL A 114 15.64 8.95 5.50
CA VAL A 114 14.87 9.10 4.25
C VAL A 114 15.28 10.39 3.54
N ASP A 115 15.69 10.28 2.28
CA ASP A 115 15.93 11.42 1.41
C ASP A 115 14.62 11.79 0.67
N TYR A 116 13.90 12.77 1.19
CA TYR A 116 12.60 13.20 0.66
C TYR A 116 12.66 13.79 -0.76
N ASN A 117 13.85 14.21 -1.23
CA ASN A 117 14.01 14.72 -2.59
C ASN A 117 13.98 13.61 -3.67
N LYS A 118 13.98 12.35 -3.25
CA LYS A 118 14.01 11.18 -4.15
C LYS A 118 12.74 10.31 -4.06
N LEU A 119 11.68 10.84 -3.48
CA LEU A 119 10.40 10.15 -3.42
C LEU A 119 9.66 10.24 -4.76
N ASN A 120 8.75 9.29 -5.01
CA ASN A 120 7.99 9.26 -6.26
C ASN A 120 7.00 10.44 -6.40
N TYR A 121 6.31 10.77 -5.33
CA TYR A 121 5.19 11.72 -5.33
C TYR A 121 5.26 12.75 -4.22
N SER A 122 5.71 12.32 -3.04
CA SER A 122 5.85 13.19 -1.89
C SER A 122 7.23 13.84 -1.88
N ASP A 123 7.33 15.01 -1.27
CA ASP A 123 8.59 15.76 -1.05
C ASP A 123 8.86 15.98 0.45
N SER A 124 7.98 15.46 1.27
CA SER A 124 7.99 15.65 2.73
C SER A 124 7.12 14.58 3.41
N PRO A 125 7.31 14.33 4.72
CA PRO A 125 6.40 13.49 5.50
C PRO A 125 4.98 14.08 5.47
N TRP A 126 3.99 13.23 5.24
CA TRP A 126 2.58 13.65 5.27
C TRP A 126 1.78 13.04 6.42
N ALA A 127 2.30 12.00 7.06
CA ALA A 127 1.76 11.42 8.28
C ALA A 127 2.56 11.88 9.50
N ASN A 128 1.90 12.21 10.60
CA ASN A 128 2.54 12.49 11.88
C ASN A 128 2.84 11.19 12.63
N GLU A 129 1.93 10.21 12.51
CA GLU A 129 1.98 8.96 13.24
C GLU A 129 1.69 7.76 12.32
N PRO A 130 2.21 6.56 12.61
CA PRO A 130 2.11 5.41 11.73
C PRO A 130 0.67 4.95 11.46
N TYR A 131 -0.26 5.16 12.37
CA TYR A 131 -1.67 4.81 12.19
C TYR A 131 -2.40 5.68 11.14
N GLN A 132 -1.75 6.69 10.57
CA GLN A 132 -2.28 7.55 9.52
C GLN A 132 -1.92 7.06 8.10
N THR A 133 -1.17 5.97 7.97
CA THR A 133 -0.70 5.44 6.67
C THR A 133 -1.18 4.03 6.43
N VAL A 134 -1.72 3.79 5.22
CA VAL A 134 -2.03 2.46 4.71
C VAL A 134 -0.99 2.06 3.66
N ASN A 135 -0.18 1.05 3.97
CA ASN A 135 0.82 0.49 3.08
C ASN A 135 0.26 -0.69 2.29
N TYR A 136 0.46 -0.70 0.98
CA TYR A 136 -0.10 -1.67 0.07
C TYR A 136 0.69 -1.72 -1.25
N CYS A 137 0.39 -2.69 -2.10
CA CYS A 137 0.94 -2.74 -3.45
C CYS A 137 -0.13 -2.87 -4.55
N SER A 138 -1.35 -3.31 -4.24
CA SER A 138 -2.48 -3.25 -5.18
C SER A 138 -3.82 -3.09 -4.45
N ALA A 139 -4.83 -2.60 -5.16
CA ALA A 139 -6.19 -2.43 -4.71
C ALA A 139 -7.16 -2.79 -5.85
N HIS A 140 -8.45 -2.39 -5.73
CA HIS A 140 -9.44 -2.68 -6.75
C HIS A 140 -9.20 -1.92 -8.08
N ASP A 141 -8.63 -0.71 -8.00
CA ASP A 141 -8.22 0.07 -9.17
C ASP A 141 -6.91 -0.43 -9.78
N ASN A 142 -6.70 -0.10 -11.03
CA ASN A 142 -5.54 -0.43 -11.85
C ASN A 142 -5.29 -1.95 -11.96
N ASN A 143 -4.12 -2.34 -12.45
CA ASN A 143 -3.72 -3.74 -12.55
C ASN A 143 -3.47 -4.35 -11.17
N THR A 144 -3.83 -5.63 -11.00
CA THR A 144 -3.38 -6.38 -9.81
C THR A 144 -1.86 -6.41 -9.74
N LEU A 145 -1.29 -6.78 -8.58
CA LEU A 145 0.16 -6.96 -8.48
C LEU A 145 0.66 -7.97 -9.52
N HIS A 146 0.03 -9.14 -9.62
CA HIS A 146 0.38 -10.17 -10.60
C HIS A 146 0.36 -9.64 -12.04
N ASP A 147 -0.70 -8.93 -12.44
CA ASP A 147 -0.85 -8.45 -13.81
C ASP A 147 0.21 -7.40 -14.14
N LYS A 148 0.48 -6.47 -13.22
CA LYS A 148 1.55 -5.47 -13.37
C LYS A 148 2.93 -6.12 -13.51
N LEU A 149 3.24 -7.13 -12.68
CA LEU A 149 4.50 -7.87 -12.78
C LEU A 149 4.64 -8.56 -14.15
N LYS A 150 3.56 -9.18 -14.65
CA LYS A 150 3.55 -9.83 -15.97
C LYS A 150 3.69 -8.83 -17.12
N ILE A 151 3.08 -7.64 -17.02
CA ILE A 151 3.19 -6.59 -18.05
C ILE A 151 4.61 -6.03 -18.11
N VAL A 152 5.25 -5.80 -16.96
CA VAL A 152 6.60 -5.23 -16.91
C VAL A 152 7.65 -6.28 -17.26
N CYS A 153 7.50 -7.50 -16.76
CA CYS A 153 8.45 -8.59 -16.92
C CYS A 153 7.88 -9.67 -17.86
N GLU A 154 7.64 -9.31 -19.13
CA GLU A 154 6.98 -10.16 -20.14
C GLU A 154 7.62 -11.55 -20.29
N ASN A 155 8.93 -11.64 -20.11
CA ASN A 155 9.71 -12.88 -20.28
C ASN A 155 9.99 -13.61 -18.97
N ALA A 156 9.49 -13.10 -17.83
CA ALA A 156 9.72 -13.74 -16.54
C ALA A 156 8.95 -15.06 -16.42
N SER A 157 9.62 -16.06 -15.87
CA SER A 157 9.01 -17.34 -15.51
C SER A 157 7.92 -17.15 -14.43
N GLU A 158 7.09 -18.18 -14.22
CA GLU A 158 6.09 -18.15 -13.14
C GLU A 158 6.77 -18.06 -11.77
N GLU A 159 7.90 -18.73 -11.59
CA GLU A 159 8.70 -18.72 -10.37
C GLU A 159 9.24 -17.32 -10.06
N GLU A 160 9.76 -16.63 -11.06
CA GLU A 160 10.23 -15.23 -10.88
C GLU A 160 9.11 -14.28 -10.52
N ILE A 161 7.91 -14.43 -11.11
CA ILE A 161 6.73 -13.65 -10.73
C ILE A 161 6.32 -13.93 -9.27
N ILE A 162 6.38 -15.18 -8.84
CA ILE A 162 6.11 -15.58 -7.44
C ILE A 162 7.13 -14.93 -6.50
N GLU A 163 8.41 -14.94 -6.83
CA GLU A 163 9.44 -14.34 -5.98
C GLU A 163 9.31 -12.80 -5.90
N MET A 164 8.97 -12.12 -7.01
CA MET A 164 8.66 -10.69 -7.00
C MET A 164 7.42 -10.39 -6.13
N ASN A 165 6.38 -11.23 -6.19
CA ASN A 165 5.19 -11.09 -5.35
C ASN A 165 5.52 -11.31 -3.87
N LYS A 166 6.33 -12.31 -3.53
CA LYS A 166 6.82 -12.54 -2.15
C LYS A 166 7.61 -11.34 -1.62
N LEU A 167 8.52 -10.78 -2.44
CA LEU A 167 9.29 -9.61 -2.05
C LEU A 167 8.37 -8.40 -1.81
N SER A 168 7.37 -8.19 -2.68
CA SER A 168 6.35 -7.14 -2.49
C SER A 168 5.63 -7.30 -1.16
N ALA A 169 5.15 -8.52 -0.87
CA ALA A 169 4.47 -8.84 0.38
C ALA A 169 5.37 -8.61 1.60
N ALA A 170 6.64 -9.05 1.53
CA ALA A 170 7.60 -8.83 2.61
C ALA A 170 7.76 -7.33 2.90
N ILE A 171 7.91 -6.49 1.86
CA ILE A 171 8.09 -5.06 2.04
C ILE A 171 6.91 -4.45 2.80
N PHE A 172 5.67 -4.54 2.29
CA PHE A 172 4.56 -3.80 2.92
C PHE A 172 4.04 -4.46 4.20
N LEU A 173 4.11 -5.79 4.35
CA LEU A 173 3.65 -6.49 5.56
C LEU A 173 4.61 -6.37 6.75
N THR A 174 5.88 -6.06 6.51
CA THR A 174 6.85 -5.80 7.58
C THR A 174 7.10 -4.30 7.82
N SER A 175 6.48 -3.42 7.05
CA SER A 175 6.53 -1.97 7.24
C SER A 175 5.68 -1.52 8.42
N GLN A 176 5.96 -0.33 8.95
CA GLN A 176 5.10 0.35 9.92
C GLN A 176 3.78 0.78 9.27
N GLY A 177 2.82 1.22 10.08
CA GLY A 177 1.50 1.62 9.60
C GLY A 177 0.53 0.47 9.42
N ILE A 178 -0.55 0.70 8.69
CA ILE A 178 -1.64 -0.25 8.45
C ILE A 178 -1.35 -1.01 7.15
N PRO A 179 -1.13 -2.33 7.17
CA PRO A 179 -0.97 -3.09 5.94
C PRO A 179 -2.32 -3.38 5.29
N PHE A 180 -2.38 -3.31 3.97
CA PHE A 180 -3.56 -3.64 3.19
C PHE A 180 -3.22 -4.68 2.12
N ILE A 181 -4.03 -5.73 2.01
CA ILE A 181 -3.91 -6.80 1.03
C ILE A 181 -5.13 -6.76 0.10
N HIS A 182 -4.92 -6.62 -1.19
CA HIS A 182 -5.98 -6.81 -2.18
C HIS A 182 -6.39 -8.29 -2.23
N SER A 183 -7.67 -8.60 -1.98
CA SER A 183 -8.17 -9.98 -1.91
C SER A 183 -7.74 -10.82 -3.11
N GLY A 184 -7.03 -11.91 -2.86
CA GLY A 184 -6.49 -12.81 -3.87
C GLY A 184 -5.05 -12.50 -4.32
N GLU A 185 -4.45 -11.42 -3.85
CA GLU A 185 -3.05 -11.08 -4.13
C GLU A 185 -2.11 -12.19 -3.64
N GLU A 186 -2.44 -12.80 -2.51
CA GLU A 186 -1.73 -13.90 -1.87
C GLU A 186 -1.79 -15.25 -2.63
N PHE A 187 -2.51 -15.27 -3.76
CA PHE A 187 -2.51 -16.39 -4.71
C PHE A 187 -2.57 -15.90 -6.17
N LEU A 188 -1.90 -14.79 -6.45
CA LEU A 188 -1.71 -14.23 -7.79
C LEU A 188 -3.02 -13.88 -8.51
N ARG A 189 -3.98 -13.22 -7.84
CA ARG A 189 -5.20 -12.74 -8.50
C ARG A 189 -4.87 -11.98 -9.77
N THR A 190 -5.63 -12.26 -10.82
CA THR A 190 -5.54 -11.60 -12.13
C THR A 190 -6.90 -11.06 -12.55
N LYS A 191 -6.92 -9.98 -13.30
CA LYS A 191 -8.10 -9.40 -13.93
C LYS A 191 -7.93 -9.48 -15.44
N THR A 192 -8.31 -10.61 -16.02
CA THR A 192 -8.23 -10.85 -17.47
C THR A 192 -9.62 -11.01 -18.08
N ASN A 193 -9.78 -10.53 -19.31
CA ASN A 193 -10.97 -10.82 -20.10
C ASN A 193 -10.88 -12.23 -20.73
N GLU A 194 -11.92 -12.63 -21.49
CA GLU A 194 -12.00 -13.94 -22.16
C GLU A 194 -10.88 -14.17 -23.20
N LYS A 195 -10.25 -13.10 -23.68
CA LYS A 195 -9.11 -13.16 -24.61
C LYS A 195 -7.76 -13.28 -23.90
N GLY A 196 -7.74 -13.23 -22.56
CA GLY A 196 -6.53 -13.25 -21.75
C GLY A 196 -5.82 -11.90 -21.64
N GLU A 197 -6.45 -10.80 -22.07
CA GLU A 197 -5.91 -9.44 -21.95
C GLU A 197 -6.13 -8.92 -20.53
N PHE A 198 -5.14 -8.29 -19.94
CA PHE A 198 -5.24 -7.68 -18.63
C PHE A 198 -6.11 -6.42 -18.66
N ILE A 199 -7.06 -6.33 -17.73
CA ILE A 199 -7.99 -5.20 -17.63
C ILE A 199 -7.56 -4.31 -16.46
N GLU A 200 -7.07 -3.13 -16.77
CA GLU A 200 -6.59 -2.17 -15.77
C GLU A 200 -7.75 -1.63 -14.92
N ASN A 201 -8.67 -0.93 -15.55
CA ASN A 201 -9.85 -0.31 -14.92
C ASN A 201 -11.07 -1.22 -15.03
N SER A 202 -11.21 -2.14 -14.06
CA SER A 202 -12.24 -3.17 -14.12
C SER A 202 -13.50 -2.87 -13.30
N TYR A 203 -13.64 -1.67 -12.74
CA TYR A 203 -14.74 -1.33 -11.83
C TYR A 203 -16.14 -1.56 -12.40
N ASN A 204 -16.32 -1.39 -13.71
CA ASN A 204 -17.58 -1.65 -14.42
C ASN A 204 -17.52 -2.90 -15.32
N SER A 205 -16.50 -3.73 -15.17
CA SER A 205 -16.39 -5.00 -15.90
C SER A 205 -17.31 -6.06 -15.30
N ASN A 206 -17.60 -7.09 -16.08
CA ASN A 206 -18.42 -8.21 -15.65
C ASN A 206 -17.73 -9.10 -14.59
N ASP A 207 -18.49 -10.03 -14.03
CA ASP A 207 -18.01 -10.94 -12.99
C ASP A 207 -16.87 -11.84 -13.47
N PHE A 208 -16.77 -12.14 -14.77
CA PHE A 208 -15.68 -12.94 -15.30
C PHE A 208 -14.30 -12.28 -15.01
N VAL A 209 -14.21 -10.96 -15.18
CA VAL A 209 -13.00 -10.17 -14.92
C VAL A 209 -12.77 -10.00 -13.42
N ASN A 210 -13.83 -9.66 -12.67
CA ASN A 210 -13.72 -9.23 -11.27
C ASN A 210 -13.77 -10.37 -10.25
N LYS A 211 -14.12 -11.60 -10.64
CA LYS A 211 -14.18 -12.75 -9.74
C LYS A 211 -12.84 -13.01 -9.05
N ILE A 212 -12.92 -13.59 -7.86
CA ILE A 212 -11.78 -14.21 -7.21
C ILE A 212 -11.77 -15.69 -7.58
N ASP A 213 -10.79 -16.11 -8.36
CA ASP A 213 -10.64 -17.53 -8.73
C ASP A 213 -9.96 -18.31 -7.61
N TRP A 214 -10.75 -18.93 -6.76
CA TRP A 214 -10.27 -19.72 -5.62
C TRP A 214 -9.46 -20.95 -6.00
N THR A 215 -9.52 -21.42 -7.26
CA THR A 215 -8.68 -22.54 -7.72
C THR A 215 -7.20 -22.16 -7.73
N ARG A 216 -6.90 -20.87 -7.94
CA ARG A 216 -5.53 -20.34 -7.85
C ARG A 216 -4.94 -20.48 -6.46
N LYS A 217 -5.73 -20.39 -5.40
CA LYS A 217 -5.26 -20.64 -4.03
C LYS A 217 -4.70 -22.06 -3.88
N VAL A 218 -5.32 -23.05 -4.52
CA VAL A 218 -4.83 -24.42 -4.49
C VAL A 218 -3.51 -24.52 -5.27
N LYS A 219 -3.44 -23.92 -6.45
CA LYS A 219 -2.24 -23.91 -7.30
C LYS A 219 -1.06 -23.20 -6.62
N TYR A 220 -1.31 -22.07 -5.97
CA TYR A 220 -0.28 -21.21 -5.35
C TYR A 220 -0.30 -21.28 -3.83
N MET A 221 -0.57 -22.45 -3.28
CA MET A 221 -0.70 -22.66 -1.84
C MET A 221 0.55 -22.22 -1.05
N ASP A 222 1.74 -22.36 -1.61
CA ASP A 222 2.98 -21.97 -0.92
C ASP A 222 3.14 -20.44 -0.85
N LEU A 223 2.69 -19.71 -1.86
CA LEU A 223 2.60 -18.27 -1.79
C LEU A 223 1.58 -17.82 -0.73
N PHE A 224 0.39 -18.45 -0.71
CA PHE A 224 -0.61 -18.18 0.34
C PHE A 224 -0.05 -18.42 1.75
N LYS A 225 0.68 -19.53 1.96
CA LYS A 225 1.34 -19.80 3.24
C LYS A 225 2.41 -18.76 3.59
N TYR A 226 3.12 -18.25 2.59
CA TYR A 226 4.11 -17.18 2.78
C TYR A 226 3.47 -15.91 3.33
N TYR A 227 2.36 -15.43 2.72
CA TYR A 227 1.59 -14.30 3.24
C TYR A 227 1.10 -14.56 4.67
N LYS A 228 0.54 -15.74 4.91
CA LYS A 228 0.12 -16.14 6.26
C LYS A 228 1.27 -16.07 7.25
N GLY A 229 2.46 -16.56 6.91
CA GLY A 229 3.65 -16.48 7.74
C GLY A 229 4.10 -15.05 8.04
N LEU A 230 4.04 -14.15 7.07
CA LEU A 230 4.34 -12.73 7.29
C LEU A 230 3.32 -12.06 8.24
N ILE A 231 2.04 -12.40 8.13
CA ILE A 231 1.00 -11.93 9.04
C ILE A 231 1.24 -12.45 10.46
N GLU A 232 1.59 -13.72 10.61
CA GLU A 232 1.93 -14.34 11.89
C GLU A 232 3.16 -13.65 12.51
N LEU A 233 4.23 -13.45 11.71
CA LEU A 233 5.44 -12.72 12.11
C LEU A 233 5.08 -11.32 12.63
N ARG A 234 4.26 -10.57 11.87
CA ARG A 234 3.83 -9.23 12.25
C ARG A 234 3.02 -9.23 13.55
N LYS A 235 2.22 -10.27 13.79
CA LYS A 235 1.46 -10.42 15.05
C LYS A 235 2.35 -10.78 16.23
N GLU A 236 3.35 -11.63 16.02
CA GLU A 236 4.27 -12.10 17.05
C GLU A 236 5.22 -10.98 17.52
N TYR A 237 5.74 -10.17 16.56
CA TYR A 237 6.74 -9.16 16.87
C TYR A 237 6.15 -7.74 16.84
N PRO A 238 5.93 -7.09 18.01
CA PRO A 238 5.41 -5.72 18.09
C PRO A 238 6.28 -4.68 17.36
N LEU A 239 7.57 -4.99 17.12
CA LEU A 239 8.49 -4.13 16.39
C LEU A 239 7.99 -3.75 14.98
N PHE A 240 7.15 -4.59 14.35
CA PHE A 240 6.52 -4.28 13.07
C PHE A 240 5.26 -3.42 13.20
N ARG A 241 4.87 -3.05 14.41
CA ARG A 241 3.63 -2.33 14.72
C ARG A 241 3.88 -1.25 15.78
N LEU A 242 4.93 -0.45 15.59
CA LEU A 242 5.25 0.66 16.49
C LEU A 242 4.10 1.68 16.45
N GLU A 243 3.77 2.25 17.60
CA GLU A 243 2.56 3.06 17.76
C GLU A 243 2.82 4.55 17.53
N SER A 244 4.09 4.98 17.49
CA SER A 244 4.44 6.38 17.33
C SER A 244 5.64 6.59 16.41
N ASN A 245 5.68 7.75 15.77
CA ASN A 245 6.85 8.20 15.01
C ASN A 245 8.12 8.27 15.88
N LYS A 246 7.98 8.66 17.14
CA LYS A 246 9.10 8.66 18.08
C LYS A 246 9.73 7.27 18.20
N GLU A 247 8.93 6.23 18.41
CA GLU A 247 9.43 4.85 18.48
C GLU A 247 10.05 4.37 17.17
N ILE A 248 9.48 4.76 16.02
CA ILE A 248 10.04 4.46 14.70
C ILE A 248 11.45 5.02 14.59
N ARG A 249 11.65 6.28 14.90
CA ARG A 249 12.97 6.96 14.85
C ARG A 249 13.99 6.38 15.84
N GLU A 250 13.53 5.92 16.99
CA GLU A 250 14.40 5.32 18.00
C GLU A 250 14.79 3.87 17.69
N LYS A 251 13.93 3.12 17.01
CA LYS A 251 14.08 1.66 16.87
C LYS A 251 14.40 1.20 15.45
N ILE A 252 14.16 2.03 14.43
CA ILE A 252 14.45 1.71 13.02
C ILE A 252 15.66 2.51 12.57
N SER A 253 16.57 1.85 11.87
CA SER A 253 17.68 2.49 11.18
C SER A 253 17.91 1.81 9.83
N PHE A 254 18.22 2.59 8.82
CA PHE A 254 18.63 2.08 7.52
C PHE A 254 20.15 1.92 7.50
N ILE A 255 20.60 0.69 7.27
CA ILE A 255 22.03 0.41 7.18
C ILE A 255 22.47 0.71 5.75
N GLU A 256 23.19 1.81 5.58
CA GLU A 256 23.94 2.06 4.34
C GLU A 256 25.16 1.16 4.36
N SER A 257 25.14 0.08 3.61
CA SER A 257 26.30 -0.77 3.47
C SER A 257 27.29 -0.11 2.54
N GLU A 258 28.41 0.40 3.05
CA GLU A 258 29.64 0.66 2.27
C GLU A 258 30.16 -0.64 1.59
N LEU A 259 29.72 -1.77 2.09
CA LEU A 259 29.90 -3.09 1.49
C LEU A 259 28.73 -3.36 0.55
N GLY A 260 28.80 -2.83 -0.68
CA GLY A 260 27.84 -3.17 -1.71
C GLY A 260 27.64 -4.67 -1.75
N ILE A 261 26.38 -5.12 -1.58
CA ILE A 261 26.02 -6.51 -1.87
C ILE A 261 26.34 -6.71 -3.35
N LYS A 262 27.51 -7.32 -3.62
CA LYS A 262 27.85 -7.72 -4.99
C LYS A 262 26.76 -8.71 -5.42
N LYS A 263 25.89 -8.30 -6.35
CA LYS A 263 25.09 -9.25 -7.09
C LYS A 263 26.07 -10.27 -7.65
N LYS A 264 26.00 -11.52 -7.20
CA LYS A 264 26.58 -12.62 -7.95
C LYS A 264 25.83 -12.65 -9.26
N GLY A 265 26.53 -12.40 -10.36
CA GLY A 265 26.02 -12.58 -11.71
C GLY A 265 25.66 -14.02 -11.99
#